data_3c71c48a98447447060a66e05fd34069
#
_entry.id   3c71c48a98447447060a66e05fd34069
#
_cell.length_a   1.000
_cell.length_b   1.000
_cell.length_c   1.000
_cell.angle_alpha   90.00
_cell.angle_beta   90.00
_cell.angle_gamma   90.00
#
_symmetry.space_group_name_H-M   'P 1'
#
loop_
_entity.id
_entity.type
_entity.pdbx_description
1 polymer ?
#
loop_
_entity_poly.entity_id
_entity_poly.type
_entity_poly.pdbx_seq_one_letter_code
_entity_poly.pdbx_strand_id
1 'polypeptide(L)'
;MPQRPQSAHQYNTVISPDFLEEDIYPEGYPGLVIVHHDNDELVSAHWHQGLEAIHIIRGGGTFQVEDQHHMLSDNDSLLISPYQMHQGRTVDHSQGMVKIISVTFNNEVVGRIYPFADRFLFSLSAPHANAEDRKNLDQLMIRIGSLHEQQGTASAFLLNAALFQLLHLLYTRFTIGVRRPESIRSGRNITRQILGYLANHHTENLTERTVAAYFGYSREHFSRLFRKTTGSTFKSYLTKLRLDEARTNMDRSNGPITDIAADAGFPSLTSFTRAFTREYGITPRQYRREHLQIDQTTFQTCSDDQHGKQQFS
;
A
#
# COMPACT_ATOMS: atom_id res chain seq x y z
N MET A 1 -4.01 26.85 18.80
CA MET A 1 -3.00 25.83 18.39
C MET A 1 -3.58 25.16 17.17
N PRO A 2 -2.89 25.10 16.04
CA PRO A 2 -3.41 24.37 14.87
C PRO A 2 -3.42 22.88 15.19
N GLN A 3 -4.56 22.25 14.95
CA GLN A 3 -4.75 20.81 15.06
C GLN A 3 -3.74 20.13 14.14
N ARG A 4 -2.97 19.18 14.66
CA ARG A 4 -2.16 18.27 13.85
C ARG A 4 -3.10 17.57 12.86
N PRO A 5 -2.75 17.46 11.58
CA PRO A 5 -3.50 16.62 10.66
C PRO A 5 -3.46 15.20 11.23
N GLN A 6 -4.62 14.57 11.30
CA GLN A 6 -4.77 13.16 11.66
C GLN A 6 -3.89 12.35 10.70
N SER A 7 -3.11 11.42 11.25
CA SER A 7 -2.20 10.55 10.51
C SER A 7 -2.89 9.88 9.34
N ALA A 8 -2.19 9.85 8.22
CA ALA A 8 -2.65 9.50 6.88
C ALA A 8 -3.02 8.02 6.66
N HIS A 9 -3.66 7.35 7.61
CA HIS A 9 -4.21 6.01 7.45
C HIS A 9 -5.67 5.96 7.00
N GLN A 10 -6.17 7.02 6.36
CA GLN A 10 -7.45 7.01 5.66
C GLN A 10 -7.26 6.97 4.15
N TYR A 11 -6.37 6.10 3.67
CA TYR A 11 -6.43 5.72 2.27
C TYR A 11 -7.65 4.83 2.07
N ASN A 12 -8.47 5.16 1.07
CA ASN A 12 -9.60 4.33 0.65
C ASN A 12 -9.12 3.07 -0.08
N THR A 13 -8.14 2.37 0.49
CA THR A 13 -7.59 1.15 -0.05
C THR A 13 -7.73 0.03 0.96
N VAL A 14 -8.17 -1.13 0.50
CA VAL A 14 -8.26 -2.34 1.31
C VAL A 14 -7.34 -3.37 0.67
N ILE A 15 -6.32 -3.79 1.39
CA ILE A 15 -5.50 -4.92 0.95
C ILE A 15 -6.24 -6.21 1.33
N SER A 16 -6.72 -6.91 0.32
CA SER A 16 -7.39 -8.19 0.50
C SER A 16 -6.40 -9.28 0.94
N PRO A 17 -6.90 -10.40 1.46
CA PRO A 17 -6.04 -11.50 1.91
C PRO A 17 -5.08 -12.08 0.89
N ASP A 18 -5.30 -11.91 -0.39
CA ASP A 18 -4.40 -12.34 -1.48
C ASP A 18 -3.48 -11.20 -1.98
N PHE A 19 -3.36 -10.11 -1.17
CA PHE A 19 -2.54 -8.91 -1.46
C PHE A 19 -3.00 -8.10 -2.66
N LEU A 20 -4.19 -8.34 -3.14
CA LEU A 20 -4.84 -7.42 -4.03
C LEU A 20 -5.18 -6.17 -3.22
N GLU A 21 -4.62 -5.05 -3.58
CA GLU A 21 -5.08 -3.76 -3.15
C GLU A 21 -6.34 -3.41 -3.94
N GLU A 22 -7.46 -3.37 -3.26
CA GLU A 22 -8.71 -2.88 -3.82
C GLU A 22 -8.78 -1.37 -3.57
N ASP A 23 -8.28 -0.61 -4.52
CA ASP A 23 -8.37 0.84 -4.51
C ASP A 23 -9.82 1.28 -4.61
N ILE A 24 -10.24 2.15 -3.70
CA ILE A 24 -11.54 2.82 -3.81
C ILE A 24 -11.31 4.11 -4.60
N TYR A 25 -11.55 4.02 -5.90
CA TYR A 25 -11.42 5.18 -6.78
C TYR A 25 -12.58 6.16 -6.58
N PRO A 26 -12.30 7.47 -6.53
CA PRO A 26 -13.35 8.47 -6.55
C PRO A 26 -14.19 8.30 -7.82
N GLU A 27 -15.52 8.43 -7.69
CA GLU A 27 -16.43 8.27 -8.82
C GLU A 27 -16.09 9.25 -9.95
N GLY A 28 -15.98 8.75 -11.17
CA GLY A 28 -15.65 9.54 -12.35
C GLY A 28 -14.16 9.84 -12.56
N TYR A 29 -13.26 9.41 -11.68
CA TYR A 29 -11.82 9.60 -11.84
C TYR A 29 -11.15 8.39 -12.50
N PRO A 30 -10.21 8.62 -13.44
CA PRO A 30 -9.46 7.53 -14.07
C PRO A 30 -8.37 6.95 -13.16
N GLY A 31 -8.12 7.54 -11.99
CA GLY A 31 -7.10 7.09 -11.05
C GLY A 31 -7.28 7.66 -9.65
N LEU A 32 -6.64 7.01 -8.70
CA LEU A 32 -6.47 7.44 -7.32
C LEU A 32 -5.15 8.19 -7.21
N VAL A 33 -5.17 9.35 -6.55
CA VAL A 33 -3.97 10.14 -6.25
C VAL A 33 -3.77 10.14 -4.74
N ILE A 34 -2.58 9.78 -4.30
CA ILE A 34 -2.18 9.81 -2.89
C ILE A 34 -0.93 10.69 -2.78
N VAL A 35 -0.95 11.61 -1.82
CA VAL A 35 0.21 12.44 -1.47
C VAL A 35 0.65 12.07 -0.07
N HIS A 36 1.77 11.36 0.03
CA HIS A 36 2.36 10.94 1.28
C HIS A 36 3.21 12.07 1.87
N HIS A 37 3.07 12.28 3.16
CA HIS A 37 3.82 13.28 3.92
C HIS A 37 4.58 12.71 5.11
N ASP A 38 4.52 11.40 5.33
CA ASP A 38 5.04 10.76 6.53
C ASP A 38 6.45 10.19 6.32
N ASN A 39 7.28 10.33 7.35
CA ASN A 39 8.60 9.71 7.42
C ASN A 39 8.47 8.27 7.93
N ASP A 40 9.30 7.37 7.38
CA ASP A 40 9.39 5.96 7.79
C ASP A 40 8.08 5.16 7.59
N GLU A 41 7.30 5.53 6.57
CA GLU A 41 6.11 4.79 6.17
C GLU A 41 6.50 3.48 5.49
N LEU A 42 5.91 2.38 5.95
CA LEU A 42 6.07 1.06 5.35
C LEU A 42 4.85 0.73 4.50
N VAL A 43 5.04 0.72 3.18
CA VAL A 43 4.05 0.18 2.24
C VAL A 43 4.27 -1.33 2.14
N SER A 44 3.31 -2.09 2.64
CA SER A 44 3.36 -3.55 2.64
C SER A 44 3.39 -4.12 1.23
N ALA A 45 3.91 -5.35 1.08
CA ALA A 45 3.86 -6.05 -0.19
C ALA A 45 2.40 -6.21 -0.65
N HIS A 46 2.09 -5.71 -1.83
CA HIS A 46 0.77 -5.78 -2.46
C HIS A 46 0.88 -5.75 -3.98
N TRP A 47 -0.22 -5.94 -4.65
CA TRP A 47 -0.37 -5.76 -6.09
C TRP A 47 -1.77 -5.24 -6.41
N HIS A 48 -1.91 -4.54 -7.50
CA HIS A 48 -3.18 -4.04 -8.01
C HIS A 48 -3.28 -4.23 -9.52
N GLN A 49 -4.50 -4.08 -10.06
CA GLN A 49 -4.75 -4.25 -11.49
C GLN A 49 -4.35 -3.03 -12.32
N GLY A 50 -4.22 -1.88 -11.68
CA GLY A 50 -3.87 -0.63 -12.32
C GLY A 50 -2.38 -0.49 -12.62
N LEU A 51 -2.05 0.43 -13.52
CA LEU A 51 -0.72 1.00 -13.65
C LEU A 51 -0.53 2.01 -12.52
N GLU A 52 0.62 1.99 -11.85
CA GLU A 52 0.98 2.99 -10.85
C GLU A 52 2.23 3.78 -11.28
N ALA A 53 2.19 5.08 -11.02
CA ALA A 53 3.33 5.98 -11.14
C ALA A 53 3.60 6.62 -9.78
N ILE A 54 4.85 6.52 -9.32
CA ILE A 54 5.35 7.13 -8.08
C ILE A 54 6.35 8.21 -8.45
N HIS A 55 6.28 9.36 -7.78
CA HIS A 55 7.26 10.45 -7.92
C HIS A 55 7.65 11.00 -6.55
N ILE A 56 8.96 11.07 -6.30
CA ILE A 56 9.52 11.59 -5.07
C ILE A 56 9.76 13.09 -5.24
N ILE A 57 8.97 13.91 -4.57
CA ILE A 57 9.22 15.36 -4.55
C ILE A 57 10.37 15.69 -3.59
N ARG A 58 10.37 15.01 -2.42
CA ARG A 58 11.36 15.22 -1.38
C ARG A 58 11.52 13.97 -0.52
N GLY A 59 12.77 13.70 -0.12
CA GLY A 59 13.12 12.54 0.68
C GLY A 59 13.56 11.37 -0.18
N GLY A 60 13.08 10.19 0.11
CA GLY A 60 13.43 9.01 -0.65
C GLY A 60 12.91 7.74 -0.02
N GLY A 61 13.37 6.62 -0.55
CA GLY A 61 12.99 5.33 0.00
C GLY A 61 13.58 4.17 -0.79
N THR A 62 13.38 2.99 -0.22
CA THR A 62 13.69 1.72 -0.89
C THR A 62 12.39 1.09 -1.35
N PHE A 63 12.31 0.78 -2.64
CA PHE A 63 11.16 0.13 -3.26
C PHE A 63 11.60 -1.18 -3.87
N GLN A 64 10.77 -2.19 -3.75
CA GLN A 64 10.96 -3.45 -4.45
C GLN A 64 9.78 -3.70 -5.37
N VAL A 65 10.07 -3.95 -6.64
CA VAL A 65 9.09 -4.34 -7.65
C VAL A 65 9.50 -5.70 -8.20
N GLU A 66 8.71 -6.73 -7.92
CA GLU A 66 9.07 -8.13 -8.19
C GLU A 66 10.40 -8.50 -7.52
N ASP A 67 11.42 -8.84 -8.30
CA ASP A 67 12.79 -9.17 -7.83
C ASP A 67 13.78 -8.00 -7.94
N GLN A 68 13.32 -6.82 -8.36
CA GLN A 68 14.16 -5.64 -8.53
C GLN A 68 14.05 -4.69 -7.34
N HIS A 69 15.20 -4.21 -6.86
CA HIS A 69 15.28 -3.23 -5.79
C HIS A 69 15.63 -1.86 -6.38
N HIS A 70 14.88 -0.86 -5.98
CA HIS A 70 15.05 0.54 -6.39
C HIS A 70 15.32 1.38 -5.15
N MET A 71 16.39 2.16 -5.17
CA MET A 71 16.62 3.22 -4.20
C MET A 71 16.27 4.54 -4.89
N LEU A 72 15.27 5.23 -4.38
CA LEU A 72 14.79 6.49 -4.95
C LEU A 72 15.13 7.64 -4.01
N SER A 73 15.39 8.79 -4.59
CA SER A 73 15.69 10.06 -3.95
C SER A 73 14.90 11.21 -4.57
N ASP A 74 15.15 12.44 -4.15
CA ASP A 74 14.50 13.65 -4.67
C ASP A 74 14.46 13.68 -6.21
N ASN A 75 13.29 13.92 -6.76
CA ASN A 75 12.96 13.96 -8.19
C ASN A 75 13.09 12.63 -8.94
N ASP A 76 13.25 11.50 -8.25
CA ASP A 76 13.16 10.19 -8.87
C ASP A 76 11.70 9.77 -9.06
N SER A 77 11.47 9.00 -10.11
CA SER A 77 10.17 8.39 -10.41
C SER A 77 10.29 6.87 -10.51
N LEU A 78 9.19 6.16 -10.32
CA LEU A 78 9.07 4.71 -10.48
C LEU A 78 7.74 4.40 -11.20
N LEU A 79 7.77 3.46 -12.13
CA LEU A 79 6.58 2.94 -12.80
C LEU A 79 6.39 1.48 -12.41
N ILE A 80 5.19 1.14 -11.95
CA ILE A 80 4.78 -0.20 -11.57
C ILE A 80 3.68 -0.65 -12.53
N SER A 81 4.01 -1.65 -13.35
CA SER A 81 3.06 -2.16 -14.34
C SER A 81 1.91 -2.90 -13.66
N PRO A 82 0.73 -2.98 -14.29
CA PRO A 82 -0.40 -3.74 -13.76
C PRO A 82 0.01 -5.14 -13.28
N TYR A 83 -0.51 -5.57 -12.15
CA TYR A 83 -0.25 -6.87 -11.51
C TYR A 83 1.19 -7.14 -11.06
N GLN A 84 2.08 -6.18 -11.00
CA GLN A 84 3.40 -6.38 -10.37
C GLN A 84 3.29 -6.32 -8.86
N MET A 85 3.85 -7.34 -8.19
CA MET A 85 4.02 -7.32 -6.74
C MET A 85 5.04 -6.26 -6.37
N HIS A 86 4.70 -5.38 -5.45
CA HIS A 86 5.61 -4.35 -4.99
C HIS A 86 5.43 -4.03 -3.51
N GLN A 87 6.45 -3.44 -2.93
CA GLN A 87 6.48 -2.93 -1.57
C GLN A 87 7.47 -1.77 -1.49
N GLY A 88 7.33 -0.93 -0.48
CA GLY A 88 8.23 0.21 -0.32
C GLY A 88 8.40 0.60 1.15
N ARG A 89 9.49 1.29 1.43
CA ARG A 89 9.70 1.95 2.69
C ARG A 89 10.28 3.33 2.42
N THR A 90 9.59 4.36 2.89
CA THR A 90 10.12 5.72 2.85
C THR A 90 11.19 5.88 3.92
N VAL A 91 12.25 6.60 3.59
CA VAL A 91 13.33 6.91 4.53
C VAL A 91 13.64 8.38 4.39
N ASP A 92 13.59 9.10 5.50
CA ASP A 92 14.06 10.50 5.53
C ASP A 92 15.57 10.52 5.66
N HIS A 93 16.25 10.96 4.60
CA HIS A 93 17.70 11.21 4.60
C HIS A 93 18.04 12.67 4.90
N SER A 94 17.03 13.54 4.99
CA SER A 94 17.18 14.97 5.30
C SER A 94 16.29 15.33 6.48
N GLN A 95 16.64 16.32 7.27
CA GLN A 95 15.85 16.83 8.40
C GLN A 95 14.52 17.50 7.95
N GLY A 96 13.77 16.87 7.04
CA GLY A 96 12.52 17.39 6.49
C GLY A 96 11.50 16.29 6.22
N MET A 97 10.21 16.65 6.12
CA MET A 97 9.16 15.71 5.78
C MET A 97 9.33 15.15 4.37
N VAL A 98 9.20 13.83 4.24
CA VAL A 98 9.08 13.15 2.94
C VAL A 98 7.83 13.66 2.23
N LYS A 99 7.91 13.90 0.93
CA LYS A 99 6.74 14.15 0.09
C LYS A 99 6.81 13.30 -1.17
N ILE A 100 5.87 12.38 -1.29
CA ILE A 100 5.76 11.44 -2.42
C ILE A 100 4.36 11.54 -3.01
N ILE A 101 4.27 11.54 -4.33
CA ILE A 101 3.01 11.44 -5.06
C ILE A 101 2.93 10.04 -5.66
N SER A 102 1.85 9.32 -5.38
CA SER A 102 1.47 8.09 -6.06
C SER A 102 0.17 8.31 -6.86
N VAL A 103 0.12 7.76 -8.06
CA VAL A 103 -1.05 7.75 -8.93
C VAL A 103 -1.29 6.33 -9.39
N THR A 104 -2.35 5.69 -8.89
CA THR A 104 -2.80 4.36 -9.32
C THR A 104 -4.00 4.49 -10.25
N PHE A 105 -3.92 3.95 -11.45
CA PHE A 105 -4.98 4.09 -12.46
C PHE A 105 -6.04 3.00 -12.32
N ASN A 106 -7.31 3.42 -12.42
CA ASN A 106 -8.46 2.52 -12.41
C ASN A 106 -8.51 1.70 -13.70
N ASN A 107 -8.18 0.42 -13.59
CA ASN A 107 -8.14 -0.49 -14.74
C ASN A 107 -9.51 -0.67 -15.41
N GLU A 108 -10.62 -0.54 -14.69
CA GLU A 108 -11.96 -0.60 -15.27
C GLU A 108 -12.22 0.60 -16.18
N VAL A 109 -11.90 1.82 -15.72
CA VAL A 109 -12.07 3.05 -16.49
C VAL A 109 -11.15 3.06 -17.70
N VAL A 110 -9.87 2.75 -17.51
CA VAL A 110 -8.88 2.70 -18.58
C VAL A 110 -9.22 1.60 -19.59
N GLY A 111 -9.64 0.43 -19.13
CA GLY A 111 -10.04 -0.71 -19.99
C GLY A 111 -11.29 -0.46 -20.84
N ARG A 112 -12.21 0.40 -20.39
CA ARG A 112 -13.35 0.84 -21.21
C ARG A 112 -12.92 1.72 -22.39
N ILE A 113 -11.85 2.51 -22.21
CA ILE A 113 -11.30 3.37 -23.26
C ILE A 113 -10.39 2.58 -24.18
N TYR A 114 -9.51 1.77 -23.60
CA TYR A 114 -8.53 0.97 -24.32
C TYR A 114 -8.54 -0.48 -23.81
N PRO A 115 -9.25 -1.40 -24.47
CA PRO A 115 -9.28 -2.81 -24.09
C PRO A 115 -7.88 -3.42 -24.01
N PHE A 116 -7.63 -4.24 -22.99
CA PHE A 116 -6.32 -4.86 -22.70
C PHE A 116 -5.21 -3.90 -22.25
N ALA A 117 -5.57 -2.70 -21.80
CA ALA A 117 -4.64 -1.73 -21.23
C ALA A 117 -3.76 -2.33 -20.12
N ASP A 118 -4.32 -3.23 -19.32
CA ASP A 118 -3.69 -3.95 -18.23
C ASP A 118 -2.56 -4.92 -18.65
N ARG A 119 -2.40 -5.16 -19.95
CA ARG A 119 -1.35 -6.05 -20.47
C ARG A 119 -0.02 -5.35 -20.73
N PHE A 120 -0.01 -4.03 -20.78
CA PHE A 120 1.20 -3.29 -21.08
C PHE A 120 2.18 -3.30 -19.90
N LEU A 121 3.46 -3.38 -20.25
CA LEU A 121 4.58 -3.26 -19.31
C LEU A 121 5.23 -1.90 -19.51
N PHE A 122 5.59 -1.27 -18.39
CA PHE A 122 6.11 0.10 -18.37
C PHE A 122 7.48 0.15 -17.71
N SER A 123 8.33 1.06 -18.17
CA SER A 123 9.63 1.33 -17.58
C SER A 123 10.09 2.73 -17.94
N LEU A 124 10.77 3.41 -17.00
CA LEU A 124 11.47 4.67 -17.29
C LEU A 124 12.62 4.49 -18.28
N SER A 125 13.13 3.26 -18.43
CA SER A 125 14.16 2.89 -19.41
C SER A 125 13.58 2.42 -20.74
N ALA A 126 12.31 2.74 -21.03
CA ALA A 126 11.70 2.38 -22.32
C ALA A 126 12.50 2.93 -23.50
N PRO A 127 12.67 2.15 -24.59
CA PRO A 127 13.50 2.54 -25.75
C PRO A 127 13.06 3.83 -26.45
N HIS A 128 11.78 4.16 -26.29
CA HIS A 128 11.17 5.34 -26.93
C HIS A 128 11.13 6.57 -26.00
N ALA A 129 11.51 6.42 -24.73
CA ALA A 129 11.54 7.52 -23.76
C ALA A 129 12.87 8.27 -23.84
N ASN A 130 12.80 9.58 -23.92
CA ASN A 130 13.94 10.48 -23.90
C ASN A 130 13.96 11.35 -22.62
N ALA A 131 14.93 12.24 -22.49
CA ALA A 131 15.06 13.10 -21.31
C ALA A 131 13.88 14.09 -21.17
N GLU A 132 13.34 14.58 -22.28
CA GLU A 132 12.18 15.48 -22.26
C GLU A 132 10.90 14.75 -21.83
N ASP A 133 10.71 13.50 -22.26
CA ASP A 133 9.58 12.67 -21.82
C ASP A 133 9.61 12.44 -20.29
N ARG A 134 10.81 12.20 -19.71
CA ARG A 134 10.97 12.06 -18.25
C ARG A 134 10.64 13.36 -17.52
N LYS A 135 11.16 14.49 -18.03
CA LYS A 135 10.84 15.80 -17.48
C LYS A 135 9.35 16.11 -17.54
N ASN A 136 8.67 15.73 -18.63
CA ASN A 136 7.23 15.87 -18.76
C ASN A 136 6.46 14.98 -17.77
N LEU A 137 6.96 13.76 -17.52
CA LEU A 137 6.42 12.88 -16.47
C LEU A 137 6.49 13.55 -15.11
N ASP A 138 7.68 14.04 -14.71
CA ASP A 138 7.90 14.68 -13.41
C ASP A 138 6.99 15.91 -13.25
N GLN A 139 6.91 16.77 -14.27
CA GLN A 139 6.04 17.95 -14.26
C GLN A 139 4.56 17.59 -14.13
N LEU A 140 4.10 16.54 -14.82
CA LEU A 140 2.73 16.07 -14.72
C LEU A 140 2.45 15.52 -13.32
N MET A 141 3.35 14.72 -12.74
CA MET A 141 3.18 14.20 -11.39
C MET A 141 3.09 15.31 -10.34
N ILE A 142 3.99 16.30 -10.40
CA ILE A 142 3.96 17.47 -9.51
C ILE A 142 2.64 18.26 -9.67
N ARG A 143 2.20 18.47 -10.92
CA ARG A 143 0.93 19.16 -11.20
C ARG A 143 -0.27 18.39 -10.67
N ILE A 144 -0.31 17.07 -10.83
CA ILE A 144 -1.36 16.20 -10.31
C ILE A 144 -1.43 16.30 -8.79
N GLY A 145 -0.29 16.19 -8.08
CA GLY A 145 -0.26 16.34 -6.63
C GLY A 145 -0.77 17.71 -6.17
N SER A 146 -0.36 18.79 -6.83
CA SER A 146 -0.83 20.15 -6.53
C SER A 146 -2.34 20.31 -6.77
N LEU A 147 -2.88 19.77 -7.87
CA LEU A 147 -4.31 19.83 -8.17
C LEU A 147 -5.14 18.98 -7.21
N HIS A 148 -4.58 17.85 -6.74
CA HIS A 148 -5.22 16.99 -5.75
C HIS A 148 -5.34 17.70 -4.39
N GLU A 149 -4.31 18.43 -3.97
CA GLU A 149 -4.32 19.22 -2.73
C GLU A 149 -5.29 20.44 -2.81
N GLN A 150 -5.63 20.89 -4.02
CA GLN A 150 -6.58 22.00 -4.24
C GLN A 150 -8.02 21.49 -4.25
N GLN A 151 -8.82 21.93 -3.30
CA GLN A 151 -10.25 21.59 -3.25
C GLN A 151 -11.07 22.51 -4.18
N GLY A 152 -11.99 21.91 -4.95
CA GLY A 152 -12.96 22.66 -5.76
C GLY A 152 -13.31 21.99 -7.08
N THR A 153 -14.51 22.29 -7.60
CA THR A 153 -15.03 21.66 -8.84
C THR A 153 -14.14 21.93 -10.06
N ALA A 154 -13.59 23.14 -10.18
CA ALA A 154 -12.70 23.48 -11.29
C ALA A 154 -11.39 22.68 -11.24
N SER A 155 -10.83 22.46 -10.04
CA SER A 155 -9.63 21.64 -9.82
C SER A 155 -9.86 20.18 -10.20
N ALA A 156 -11.07 19.64 -9.97
CA ALA A 156 -11.44 18.28 -10.34
C ALA A 156 -11.35 18.04 -11.85
N PHE A 157 -11.84 18.99 -12.67
CA PHE A 157 -11.72 18.88 -14.14
C PHE A 157 -10.26 18.94 -14.60
N LEU A 158 -9.46 19.82 -14.01
CA LEU A 158 -8.02 19.92 -14.34
C LEU A 158 -7.25 18.70 -13.89
N LEU A 159 -7.59 18.13 -12.73
CA LEU A 159 -6.98 16.89 -12.24
C LEU A 159 -7.27 15.70 -13.18
N ASN A 160 -8.54 15.53 -13.59
CA ASN A 160 -8.90 14.48 -14.56
C ASN A 160 -8.16 14.67 -15.90
N ALA A 161 -8.10 15.91 -16.40
CA ALA A 161 -7.34 16.18 -17.63
C ALA A 161 -5.85 15.83 -17.48
N ALA A 162 -5.23 16.17 -16.34
CA ALA A 162 -3.82 15.84 -16.08
C ALA A 162 -3.60 14.32 -15.94
N LEU A 163 -4.52 13.58 -15.32
CA LEU A 163 -4.47 12.12 -15.23
C LEU A 163 -4.54 11.46 -16.62
N PHE A 164 -5.41 11.93 -17.52
CA PHE A 164 -5.45 11.43 -18.90
C PHE A 164 -4.21 11.83 -19.71
N GLN A 165 -3.63 13.00 -19.47
CA GLN A 165 -2.36 13.40 -20.08
C GLN A 165 -1.22 12.48 -19.62
N LEU A 166 -1.20 12.12 -18.33
CA LEU A 166 -0.24 11.17 -17.79
C LEU A 166 -0.40 9.78 -18.43
N LEU A 167 -1.64 9.26 -18.53
CA LEU A 167 -1.90 8.00 -19.24
C LEU A 167 -1.39 8.06 -20.69
N HIS A 168 -1.72 9.11 -21.42
CA HIS A 168 -1.25 9.28 -22.80
C HIS A 168 0.28 9.21 -22.88
N LEU A 169 0.98 9.95 -22.01
CA LEU A 169 2.45 9.96 -21.97
C LEU A 169 3.01 8.57 -21.65
N LEU A 170 2.47 7.88 -20.64
CA LEU A 170 2.94 6.56 -20.21
C LEU A 170 2.75 5.51 -21.32
N TYR A 171 1.58 5.45 -21.96
CA TYR A 171 1.32 4.48 -23.02
C TYR A 171 2.09 4.75 -24.32
N THR A 172 2.40 6.02 -24.62
CA THR A 172 3.10 6.37 -25.87
C THR A 172 4.61 6.34 -25.76
N ARG A 173 5.17 6.64 -24.57
CA ARG A 173 6.62 6.84 -24.39
C ARG A 173 7.28 5.80 -23.49
N PHE A 174 6.58 5.28 -22.49
CA PHE A 174 7.17 4.44 -21.44
C PHE A 174 6.82 2.96 -21.54
N THR A 175 6.12 2.53 -22.58
CA THR A 175 5.79 1.13 -22.82
C THR A 175 7.03 0.35 -23.30
N ILE A 176 7.31 -0.81 -22.67
CA ILE A 176 8.42 -1.71 -23.03
C ILE A 176 7.95 -3.03 -23.64
N GLY A 177 6.66 -3.31 -23.65
CA GLY A 177 6.11 -4.54 -24.19
C GLY A 177 4.69 -4.81 -23.76
N VAL A 178 4.18 -5.93 -24.24
CA VAL A 178 2.84 -6.41 -23.90
C VAL A 178 2.95 -7.83 -23.32
N ARG A 179 2.31 -8.02 -22.20
CA ARG A 179 2.27 -9.30 -21.49
C ARG A 179 1.40 -10.30 -22.27
N ARG A 180 1.90 -11.53 -22.47
CA ARG A 180 1.11 -12.60 -23.09
C ARG A 180 -0.01 -13.07 -22.18
N PRO A 181 -1.22 -13.37 -22.70
CA PRO A 181 -2.36 -13.82 -21.88
C PRO A 181 -2.06 -15.04 -21.00
N GLU A 182 -1.24 -15.97 -21.49
CA GLU A 182 -0.86 -17.20 -20.79
C GLU A 182 0.05 -16.94 -19.57
N SER A 183 0.91 -15.94 -19.63
CA SER A 183 1.78 -15.56 -18.49
C SER A 183 1.01 -14.88 -17.35
N ILE A 184 -0.16 -14.32 -17.65
CA ILE A 184 -1.06 -13.76 -16.64
C ILE A 184 -1.74 -14.88 -15.85
N ARG A 185 -1.99 -16.03 -16.47
CA ARG A 185 -2.76 -17.14 -15.87
C ARG A 185 -1.93 -18.14 -15.05
N SER A 186 -0.70 -18.45 -15.43
CA SER A 186 -0.01 -19.62 -14.84
C SER A 186 0.90 -19.30 -13.64
N GLY A 187 1.75 -18.28 -13.72
CA GLY A 187 2.68 -17.97 -12.60
C GLY A 187 2.05 -17.12 -11.49
N ARG A 188 1.12 -16.24 -11.85
CA ARG A 188 0.44 -15.36 -10.90
C ARG A 188 -0.71 -16.04 -10.18
N ASN A 189 -1.39 -16.96 -10.86
CA ASN A 189 -2.47 -17.71 -10.23
C ASN A 189 -1.97 -18.50 -9.02
N ILE A 190 -0.79 -19.09 -9.08
CA ILE A 190 -0.25 -19.86 -7.97
C ILE A 190 0.21 -18.99 -6.80
N THR A 191 0.87 -17.86 -7.06
CA THR A 191 1.25 -16.91 -6.00
C THR A 191 -0.01 -16.36 -5.32
N ARG A 192 -0.98 -15.93 -6.11
CA ARG A 192 -2.27 -15.46 -5.61
C ARG A 192 -2.98 -16.52 -4.75
N GLN A 193 -2.99 -17.77 -5.20
CA GLN A 193 -3.56 -18.88 -4.43
C GLN A 193 -2.81 -19.13 -3.13
N ILE A 194 -1.47 -19.07 -3.14
CA ILE A 194 -0.65 -19.20 -1.94
C ILE A 194 -0.97 -18.08 -0.95
N LEU A 195 -1.02 -16.84 -1.43
CA LEU A 195 -1.25 -15.66 -0.58
C LEU A 195 -2.67 -15.68 0.00
N GLY A 196 -3.69 -15.96 -0.82
CA GLY A 196 -5.07 -16.12 -0.37
C GLY A 196 -5.23 -17.27 0.63
N TYR A 197 -4.53 -18.39 0.41
CA TYR A 197 -4.50 -19.48 1.38
C TYR A 197 -3.92 -19.02 2.72
N LEU A 198 -2.76 -18.34 2.70
CA LEU A 198 -2.13 -17.85 3.92
C LEU A 198 -3.02 -16.87 4.68
N ALA A 199 -3.69 -15.98 3.98
CA ALA A 199 -4.57 -15.02 4.61
C ALA A 199 -5.79 -15.67 5.29
N ASN A 200 -6.38 -16.68 4.66
CA ASN A 200 -7.54 -17.40 5.22
C ASN A 200 -7.17 -18.39 6.33
N HIS A 201 -5.88 -18.78 6.43
CA HIS A 201 -5.41 -19.82 7.34
C HIS A 201 -4.28 -19.36 8.27
N HIS A 202 -3.95 -18.05 8.32
CA HIS A 202 -2.80 -17.53 9.08
C HIS A 202 -2.87 -17.81 10.59
N THR A 203 -4.08 -17.98 11.13
CA THR A 203 -4.28 -18.31 12.54
C THR A 203 -3.94 -19.79 12.86
N GLU A 204 -3.88 -20.65 11.84
CA GLU A 204 -3.54 -22.06 11.99
C GLU A 204 -2.04 -22.29 12.16
N ASN A 205 -1.66 -23.50 12.58
CA ASN A 205 -0.22 -23.87 12.71
C ASN A 205 0.42 -24.15 11.36
N LEU A 206 0.56 -23.10 10.55
CA LEU A 206 1.19 -23.18 9.23
C LEU A 206 2.71 -23.23 9.33
N THR A 207 3.29 -24.11 8.54
CA THR A 207 4.75 -24.16 8.29
C THR A 207 5.03 -24.02 6.79
N GLU A 208 6.20 -23.50 6.44
CA GLU A 208 6.64 -23.42 5.03
C GLU A 208 6.55 -24.79 4.34
N ARG A 209 6.87 -25.86 5.07
CA ARG A 209 6.81 -27.25 4.57
C ARG A 209 5.39 -27.69 4.27
N THR A 210 4.43 -27.44 5.18
CA THR A 210 3.05 -27.85 5.00
C THR A 210 2.36 -27.09 3.87
N VAL A 211 2.63 -25.80 3.75
CA VAL A 211 2.08 -24.97 2.68
C VAL A 211 2.71 -25.33 1.32
N ALA A 212 4.03 -25.53 1.27
CA ALA A 212 4.71 -25.98 0.06
C ALA A 212 4.09 -27.31 -0.45
N ALA A 213 3.92 -28.30 0.45
CA ALA A 213 3.32 -29.59 0.10
C ALA A 213 1.87 -29.46 -0.37
N TYR A 214 1.08 -28.57 0.24
CA TYR A 214 -0.31 -28.31 -0.18
C TYR A 214 -0.40 -27.83 -1.62
N PHE A 215 0.55 -26.98 -2.06
CA PHE A 215 0.63 -26.46 -3.43
C PHE A 215 1.46 -27.34 -4.38
N GLY A 216 1.91 -28.52 -3.94
CA GLY A 216 2.66 -29.46 -4.78
C GLY A 216 4.13 -29.07 -5.05
N TYR A 217 4.71 -28.24 -4.20
CA TYR A 217 6.11 -27.79 -4.31
C TYR A 217 7.02 -28.48 -3.30
N SER A 218 8.31 -28.65 -3.66
CA SER A 218 9.33 -28.87 -2.67
C SER A 218 9.50 -27.60 -1.81
N ARG A 219 9.93 -27.74 -0.56
CA ARG A 219 10.17 -26.62 0.33
C ARG A 219 11.14 -25.61 -0.27
N GLU A 220 12.21 -26.07 -0.90
CA GLU A 220 13.25 -25.23 -1.50
C GLU A 220 12.72 -24.44 -2.69
N HIS A 221 11.89 -25.06 -3.52
CA HIS A 221 11.27 -24.39 -4.65
C HIS A 221 10.26 -23.33 -4.16
N PHE A 222 9.41 -23.72 -3.21
CA PHE A 222 8.45 -22.81 -2.60
C PHE A 222 9.12 -21.60 -1.96
N SER A 223 10.18 -21.81 -1.17
CA SER A 223 10.93 -20.73 -0.51
C SER A 223 11.49 -19.73 -1.52
N ARG A 224 12.09 -20.21 -2.62
CA ARG A 224 12.59 -19.33 -3.70
C ARG A 224 11.46 -18.61 -4.43
N LEU A 225 10.40 -19.32 -4.79
CA LEU A 225 9.22 -18.75 -5.44
C LEU A 225 8.60 -17.67 -4.57
N PHE A 226 8.34 -18.01 -3.30
CA PHE A 226 7.71 -17.11 -2.34
C PHE A 226 8.53 -15.84 -2.12
N ARG A 227 9.85 -15.98 -1.89
CA ARG A 227 10.73 -14.83 -1.70
C ARG A 227 10.86 -13.99 -2.97
N LYS A 228 10.88 -14.62 -4.15
CA LYS A 228 10.93 -13.91 -5.43
C LYS A 228 9.68 -13.07 -5.66
N THR A 229 8.51 -13.57 -5.27
CA THR A 229 7.22 -12.94 -5.56
C THR A 229 6.76 -11.97 -4.47
N THR A 230 7.11 -12.23 -3.19
CA THR A 230 6.69 -11.38 -2.06
C THR A 230 7.80 -10.51 -1.50
N GLY A 231 9.05 -10.68 -1.95
CA GLY A 231 10.21 -9.99 -1.39
C GLY A 231 10.58 -10.40 0.02
N SER A 232 9.80 -11.25 0.68
CA SER A 232 10.02 -11.64 2.07
C SER A 232 10.05 -13.16 2.27
N THR A 233 10.54 -13.61 3.43
CA THR A 233 10.46 -15.04 3.76
C THR A 233 9.04 -15.40 4.19
N PHE A 234 8.63 -16.66 3.96
CA PHE A 234 7.35 -17.19 4.43
C PHE A 234 7.08 -16.87 5.92
N LYS A 235 8.09 -17.07 6.77
CA LYS A 235 7.97 -16.81 8.21
C LYS A 235 7.73 -15.33 8.52
N SER A 236 8.47 -14.44 7.88
CA SER A 236 8.32 -12.99 8.07
C SER A 236 6.92 -12.55 7.66
N TYR A 237 6.49 -13.02 6.52
CA TYR A 237 5.21 -12.75 5.93
C TYR A 237 4.03 -13.23 6.79
N LEU A 238 4.02 -14.51 7.20
CA LEU A 238 3.00 -15.06 8.10
C LEU A 238 2.97 -14.30 9.44
N THR A 239 4.15 -13.91 9.95
CA THR A 239 4.22 -13.10 11.18
C THR A 239 3.54 -11.76 11.00
N LYS A 240 3.71 -11.11 9.85
CA LYS A 240 3.08 -9.82 9.56
C LYS A 240 1.55 -9.94 9.49
N LEU A 241 1.02 -10.92 8.76
CA LEU A 241 -0.42 -11.19 8.72
C LEU A 241 -1.03 -11.32 10.13
N ARG A 242 -0.34 -12.10 10.99
CA ARG A 242 -0.77 -12.29 12.38
C ARG A 242 -0.70 -11.02 13.21
N LEU A 243 0.31 -10.17 12.96
CA LEU A 243 0.44 -8.88 13.64
C LEU A 243 -0.66 -7.90 13.23
N ASP A 244 -1.01 -7.86 11.94
CA ASP A 244 -2.06 -7.00 11.42
C ASP A 244 -3.43 -7.42 11.97
N GLU A 245 -3.72 -8.73 12.03
CA GLU A 245 -4.92 -9.28 12.68
C GLU A 245 -4.96 -8.93 14.18
N ALA A 246 -3.85 -9.17 14.90
CA ALA A 246 -3.78 -8.86 16.33
C ALA A 246 -3.97 -7.37 16.60
N ARG A 247 -3.39 -6.49 15.80
CA ARG A 247 -3.57 -5.05 15.90
C ARG A 247 -5.03 -4.65 15.70
N THR A 248 -5.66 -5.15 14.63
CA THR A 248 -7.08 -4.91 14.36
C THR A 248 -7.96 -5.36 15.53
N ASN A 249 -7.67 -6.52 16.13
CA ASN A 249 -8.39 -7.03 17.29
C ASN A 249 -8.13 -6.20 18.56
N MET A 250 -6.92 -5.66 18.71
CA MET A 250 -6.60 -4.73 19.82
C MET A 250 -7.34 -3.40 19.70
N ASP A 251 -7.55 -2.90 18.49
CA ASP A 251 -8.28 -1.65 18.21
C ASP A 251 -9.79 -1.82 18.43
N ARG A 252 -10.33 -3.03 18.21
CA ARG A 252 -11.77 -3.35 18.30
C ARG A 252 -12.21 -3.92 19.65
N SER A 253 -11.28 -4.44 20.43
CA SER A 253 -11.60 -5.22 21.66
C SER A 253 -10.64 -4.95 22.81
N ASN A 254 -11.22 -4.83 24.00
CA ASN A 254 -10.50 -4.75 25.27
C ASN A 254 -10.16 -6.13 25.87
N GLY A 255 -10.32 -7.21 25.11
CA GLY A 255 -10.00 -8.57 25.55
C GLY A 255 -8.53 -8.74 26.00
N PRO A 256 -8.19 -9.81 26.73
CA PRO A 256 -6.82 -10.08 27.17
C PRO A 256 -5.85 -10.14 25.97
N ILE A 257 -4.68 -9.53 26.10
CA ILE A 257 -3.64 -9.55 25.04
C ILE A 257 -3.20 -11.00 24.74
N THR A 258 -3.26 -11.88 25.74
CA THR A 258 -2.99 -13.32 25.58
C THR A 258 -3.93 -13.97 24.58
N ASP A 259 -5.21 -13.66 24.67
CA ASP A 259 -6.25 -14.24 23.83
C ASP A 259 -6.16 -13.68 22.41
N ILE A 260 -5.98 -12.36 22.27
CA ILE A 260 -5.73 -11.71 20.98
C ILE A 260 -4.50 -12.30 20.26
N ALA A 261 -3.41 -12.56 21.00
CA ALA A 261 -2.23 -13.19 20.42
C ALA A 261 -2.51 -14.63 19.97
N ALA A 262 -3.27 -15.40 20.76
CA ALA A 262 -3.65 -16.76 20.41
C ALA A 262 -4.59 -16.81 19.21
N ASP A 263 -5.63 -15.97 19.19
CA ASP A 263 -6.62 -15.85 18.11
C ASP A 263 -5.96 -15.42 16.80
N ALA A 264 -4.92 -14.57 16.86
CA ALA A 264 -4.11 -14.20 15.71
C ALA A 264 -3.10 -15.29 15.29
N GLY A 265 -3.08 -16.45 15.93
CA GLY A 265 -2.26 -17.61 15.57
C GLY A 265 -0.82 -17.58 16.06
N PHE A 266 -0.48 -16.76 17.06
CA PHE A 266 0.85 -16.81 17.68
C PHE A 266 1.00 -18.01 18.61
N PRO A 267 2.13 -18.74 18.55
CA PRO A 267 2.32 -19.95 19.38
C PRO A 267 2.53 -19.61 20.88
N SER A 268 2.83 -18.36 21.21
CA SER A 268 2.96 -17.89 22.59
C SER A 268 2.90 -16.37 22.68
N LEU A 269 2.50 -15.84 23.83
CA LEU A 269 2.52 -14.40 24.14
C LEU A 269 3.94 -13.81 24.01
N THR A 270 4.97 -14.57 24.35
CA THR A 270 6.36 -14.13 24.22
C THR A 270 6.75 -13.90 22.75
N SER A 271 6.36 -14.84 21.86
CA SER A 271 6.63 -14.70 20.42
C SER A 271 5.87 -13.52 19.81
N PHE A 272 4.62 -13.33 20.22
CA PHE A 272 3.80 -12.17 19.84
C PHE A 272 4.43 -10.85 20.29
N THR A 273 4.70 -10.70 21.60
CA THR A 273 5.26 -9.46 22.16
C THR A 273 6.58 -9.08 21.46
N ARG A 274 7.47 -10.05 21.23
CA ARG A 274 8.73 -9.80 20.54
C ARG A 274 8.51 -9.37 19.08
N ALA A 275 7.61 -10.02 18.36
CA ALA A 275 7.30 -9.68 16.97
C ALA A 275 6.65 -8.30 16.88
N PHE A 276 5.67 -8.02 17.74
CA PHE A 276 4.96 -6.76 17.81
C PHE A 276 5.89 -5.58 18.13
N THR A 277 6.74 -5.73 19.17
CA THR A 277 7.70 -4.68 19.55
C THR A 277 8.72 -4.41 18.44
N ARG A 278 9.15 -5.45 17.72
CA ARG A 278 10.06 -5.28 16.59
C ARG A 278 9.41 -4.54 15.43
N GLU A 279 8.14 -4.78 15.17
CA GLU A 279 7.39 -4.18 14.04
C GLU A 279 6.95 -2.75 14.34
N TYR A 280 6.39 -2.51 15.53
CA TYR A 280 5.77 -1.23 15.88
C TYR A 280 6.59 -0.36 16.85
N GLY A 281 7.76 -0.82 17.29
CA GLY A 281 8.65 -0.08 18.20
C GLY A 281 8.19 -0.02 19.66
N ILE A 282 6.94 -0.37 19.97
CA ILE A 282 6.35 -0.35 21.30
C ILE A 282 5.73 -1.72 21.65
N THR A 283 5.59 -2.00 22.96
CA THR A 283 4.96 -3.26 23.39
C THR A 283 3.45 -3.25 23.13
N PRO A 284 2.80 -4.43 22.96
CA PRO A 284 1.34 -4.51 22.82
C PRO A 284 0.58 -3.81 23.96
N ARG A 285 1.12 -3.86 25.17
CA ARG A 285 0.53 -3.22 26.36
C ARG A 285 0.61 -1.69 26.30
N GLN A 286 1.74 -1.16 25.81
CA GLN A 286 1.90 0.27 25.54
C GLN A 286 0.98 0.74 24.42
N TYR A 287 0.96 0.01 23.32
CA TYR A 287 0.08 0.29 22.19
C TYR A 287 -1.38 0.42 22.64
N ARG A 288 -1.91 -0.57 23.37
CA ARG A 288 -3.27 -0.53 23.88
C ARG A 288 -3.54 0.68 24.77
N ARG A 289 -2.61 0.99 25.69
CA ARG A 289 -2.78 2.14 26.61
C ARG A 289 -2.86 3.46 25.86
N GLU A 290 -2.05 3.64 24.83
CA GLU A 290 -2.01 4.87 24.03
C GLU A 290 -3.28 5.03 23.18
N HIS A 291 -3.81 3.97 22.61
CA HIS A 291 -5.02 4.02 21.76
C HIS A 291 -6.32 4.12 22.59
N LEU A 292 -6.39 3.50 23.76
CA LEU A 292 -7.57 3.63 24.65
C LEU A 292 -7.70 5.03 25.26
N GLN A 293 -6.61 5.76 25.45
CA GLN A 293 -6.66 7.14 25.97
C GLN A 293 -7.23 8.13 24.96
N ILE A 294 -7.05 7.88 23.67
CA ILE A 294 -7.56 8.71 22.59
C ILE A 294 -9.10 8.65 22.54
N ASP A 295 -9.69 7.47 22.68
CA ASP A 295 -11.15 7.28 22.65
C ASP A 295 -11.86 7.99 23.82
N GLN A 296 -11.28 7.97 25.03
CA GLN A 296 -11.89 8.60 26.20
C GLN A 296 -11.84 10.14 26.13
N THR A 297 -10.85 10.71 25.49
CA THR A 297 -10.74 12.17 25.35
C THR A 297 -11.72 12.70 24.30
N THR A 298 -12.05 11.92 23.28
CA THR A 298 -13.01 12.32 22.23
C THR A 298 -14.46 12.28 22.74
N PHE A 299 -14.79 11.36 23.65
CA PHE A 299 -16.14 11.31 24.26
C PHE A 299 -16.37 12.41 25.30
N GLN A 300 -15.33 12.87 26.00
CA GLN A 300 -15.43 13.89 27.02
C GLN A 300 -15.65 15.30 26.46
N THR A 301 -15.07 15.59 25.28
CA THR A 301 -15.26 16.87 24.60
C THR A 301 -16.64 17.02 23.94
N CYS A 302 -17.33 15.91 23.62
CA CYS A 302 -18.72 15.97 23.12
C CYS A 302 -19.79 16.11 24.20
N SER A 303 -19.50 15.77 25.45
CA SER A 303 -20.45 15.90 26.58
C SER A 303 -20.46 17.29 27.21
N ASP A 304 -19.38 18.03 27.12
CA ASP A 304 -19.30 19.37 27.71
C ASP A 304 -19.94 20.47 26.85
N ASP A 305 -20.13 20.22 25.54
CA ASP A 305 -20.82 21.16 24.65
C ASP A 305 -22.35 21.11 24.71
N GLN A 306 -22.96 20.14 25.39
CA GLN A 306 -24.43 20.05 25.54
C GLN A 306 -24.99 20.66 26.82
N HIS A 307 -24.18 21.09 27.78
CA HIS A 307 -24.64 21.68 29.05
C HIS A 307 -24.55 23.20 29.08
N GLY A 308 -24.13 23.87 28.01
CA GLY A 308 -23.96 25.34 27.93
C GLY A 308 -25.13 26.16 27.40
N LYS A 309 -26.28 25.56 27.07
CA LYS A 309 -27.45 26.32 26.52
C LYS A 309 -28.75 26.10 27.29
N GLN A 310 -28.73 26.38 28.58
CA GLN A 310 -29.98 26.66 29.32
C GLN A 310 -29.66 27.60 30.48
N GLN A 311 -29.50 28.87 30.18
CA GLN A 311 -29.77 30.02 31.10
C GLN A 311 -29.55 31.29 30.32
N PHE A 312 -30.63 31.77 29.71
CA PHE A 312 -31.02 33.21 29.65
C PHE A 312 -32.37 33.27 28.95
N SER A 313 -33.36 33.46 29.78
CA SER A 313 -34.75 33.85 29.45
C SER A 313 -34.83 35.22 28.88
#